data_b5d0d460efa944b54d7cbb408d0574e9
#
_entry.id   b5d0d460efa944b54d7cbb408d0574e9
#
_cell.length_a   1.000
_cell.length_b   1.000
_cell.length_c   1.000
_cell.angle_alpha   90.00
_cell.angle_beta   90.00
_cell.angle_gamma   90.00
#
_symmetry.space_group_name_H-M   'P 1'
#
loop_
_entity.id
_entity.type
_entity.pdbx_description
1 polymer ?
#
loop_
_entity_poly.entity_id
_entity_poly.type
_entity_poly.pdbx_seq_one_letter_code
_entity_poly.pdbx_strand_id
1 'polypeptide(L)'
;MFNIIKMLLRKMHKPIFRFSEKYLKVHITPVHFYSPIPNVSELTPDIFTEKNECIGLDLDVDKQLHFIETELSVFINEYTPPINQGLSQVDSFILYAMIRDKKPNILIEIGSGDSTKISLAALSENEKEGHICNFTAIEPYPKTYLKDVKNKNFKLIENKLQKVDIEKFSQADILFIDSSHVSKIGSDVNYEILDIVPRLKVGAIVHWHDIMIPFDYHKAWIESGNMFWNESY
;
A
#
# COMPACT_ATOMS: atom_id res chain seq x y z
N MET A 1 33.80 31.94 -3.00
CA MET A 1 32.38 32.37 -2.81
C MET A 1 31.44 31.16 -2.67
N PHE A 2 31.43 30.21 -3.58
CA PHE A 2 30.55 29.03 -3.54
C PHE A 2 30.68 28.17 -2.25
N ASN A 3 31.89 27.91 -1.79
CA ASN A 3 32.13 27.16 -0.56
C ASN A 3 31.65 27.86 0.74
N ILE A 4 31.67 29.18 0.77
CA ILE A 4 31.18 29.96 1.93
C ILE A 4 29.64 29.88 1.95
N ILE A 5 28.98 30.01 0.80
CA ILE A 5 27.52 29.87 0.68
C ILE A 5 27.10 28.46 1.13
N LYS A 6 27.81 27.42 0.65
CA LYS A 6 27.54 26.02 1.03
C LYS A 6 27.70 25.79 2.55
N MET A 7 28.69 26.41 3.16
CA MET A 7 28.93 26.36 4.61
C MET A 7 27.80 27.08 5.39
N LEU A 8 27.38 28.25 4.92
CA LEU A 8 26.30 29.01 5.56
C LEU A 8 24.96 28.26 5.42
N LEU A 9 24.64 27.72 4.26
CA LEU A 9 23.44 26.90 4.06
C LEU A 9 23.43 25.66 4.97
N ARG A 10 24.59 25.01 5.19
CA ARG A 10 24.71 23.90 6.14
C ARG A 10 24.46 24.32 7.59
N LYS A 11 24.86 25.51 7.99
CA LYS A 11 24.56 26.06 9.34
C LYS A 11 23.09 26.46 9.48
N MET A 12 22.47 26.92 8.40
CA MET A 12 21.08 27.40 8.39
C MET A 12 20.05 26.32 8.08
N HIS A 13 20.44 25.06 7.83
CA HIS A 13 19.50 24.03 7.38
C HIS A 13 18.35 23.80 8.39
N LYS A 14 18.62 23.80 9.70
CA LYS A 14 17.58 23.59 10.72
C LYS A 14 16.49 24.67 10.73
N PRO A 15 16.82 25.98 10.78
CA PRO A 15 15.81 27.02 10.69
C PRO A 15 15.11 27.05 9.32
N ILE A 16 15.82 26.79 8.20
CA ILE A 16 15.22 26.69 6.87
C ILE A 16 14.22 25.54 6.83
N PHE A 17 14.58 24.36 7.29
CA PHE A 17 13.70 23.20 7.36
C PHE A 17 12.41 23.55 8.13
N ARG A 18 12.53 24.08 9.36
CA ARG A 18 11.38 24.41 10.20
C ARG A 18 10.49 25.50 9.58
N PHE A 19 11.08 26.49 8.94
CA PHE A 19 10.35 27.54 8.25
C PHE A 19 9.58 26.97 7.04
N SER A 20 10.27 26.21 6.17
CA SER A 20 9.66 25.64 4.98
C SER A 20 8.54 24.64 5.33
N GLU A 21 8.75 23.77 6.32
CA GLU A 21 7.73 22.85 6.82
C GLU A 21 6.49 23.58 7.35
N LYS A 22 6.70 24.57 8.22
CA LYS A 22 5.60 25.28 8.89
C LYS A 22 4.79 26.15 7.93
N TYR A 23 5.46 26.93 7.07
CA TYR A 23 4.81 27.97 6.29
C TYR A 23 4.59 27.59 4.82
N LEU A 24 5.52 26.83 4.22
CA LEU A 24 5.43 26.42 2.80
C LEU A 24 4.91 24.99 2.60
N LYS A 25 4.84 24.19 3.68
CA LYS A 25 4.46 22.77 3.63
C LYS A 25 5.37 21.91 2.75
N VAL A 26 6.65 22.29 2.69
CA VAL A 26 7.70 21.55 1.97
C VAL A 26 8.89 21.30 2.90
N HIS A 27 9.60 20.20 2.67
CA HIS A 27 10.83 19.91 3.38
C HIS A 27 12.04 20.31 2.53
N ILE A 28 12.89 21.16 3.07
CA ILE A 28 14.20 21.52 2.49
C ILE A 28 15.26 20.90 3.38
N THR A 29 15.88 19.83 2.90
CA THR A 29 16.89 19.06 3.62
C THR A 29 18.21 19.02 2.85
N PRO A 30 19.36 18.93 3.54
CA PRO A 30 20.62 18.68 2.85
C PRO A 30 20.65 17.28 2.22
N VAL A 31 21.27 17.18 1.05
CA VAL A 31 21.62 15.89 0.44
C VAL A 31 22.89 15.38 1.11
N HIS A 32 22.83 14.21 1.74
CA HIS A 32 23.97 13.54 2.37
C HIS A 32 23.67 12.04 2.58
N PHE A 33 24.68 11.26 2.86
CA PHE A 33 24.60 9.82 3.02
C PHE A 33 23.50 9.31 3.98
N TYR A 34 23.24 10.05 5.07
CA TYR A 34 22.21 9.67 6.05
C TYR A 34 20.82 10.25 5.73
N SER A 35 20.63 10.85 4.55
CA SER A 35 19.31 11.32 4.14
C SER A 35 18.41 10.13 3.81
N PRO A 36 17.15 10.09 4.28
CA PRO A 36 16.20 9.07 3.83
C PRO A 36 15.78 9.25 2.36
N ILE A 37 16.03 10.44 1.80
CA ILE A 37 15.80 10.72 0.38
C ILE A 37 17.12 10.45 -0.35
N PRO A 38 17.14 9.57 -1.36
CA PRO A 38 18.35 9.28 -2.12
C PRO A 38 18.84 10.52 -2.90
N ASN A 39 20.12 10.53 -3.21
CA ASN A 39 20.64 11.49 -4.18
C ASN A 39 20.23 11.06 -5.59
N VAL A 40 19.21 11.68 -6.15
CA VAL A 40 18.65 11.30 -7.45
C VAL A 40 19.70 11.28 -8.57
N SER A 41 20.75 12.12 -8.48
CA SER A 41 21.83 12.13 -9.45
C SER A 41 22.76 10.90 -9.40
N GLU A 42 22.66 10.08 -8.34
CA GLU A 42 23.43 8.85 -8.16
C GLU A 42 22.62 7.60 -8.52
N LEU A 43 21.32 7.75 -8.83
CA LEU A 43 20.46 6.65 -9.25
C LEU A 43 20.73 6.31 -10.72
N THR A 44 21.51 5.27 -10.93
CA THR A 44 21.86 4.77 -12.26
C THR A 44 20.75 3.87 -12.83
N PRO A 45 20.62 3.72 -14.17
CA PRO A 45 19.55 2.92 -14.77
C PRO A 45 19.51 1.45 -14.33
N ASP A 46 20.67 0.87 -14.00
CA ASP A 46 20.81 -0.51 -13.54
C ASP A 46 20.07 -0.77 -12.22
N ILE A 47 20.04 0.20 -11.29
CA ILE A 47 19.27 0.09 -10.04
C ILE A 47 17.80 -0.29 -10.30
N PHE A 48 17.23 0.20 -11.40
CA PHE A 48 15.81 -0.02 -11.74
C PHE A 48 15.55 -1.28 -12.59
N THR A 49 16.60 -1.96 -13.03
CA THR A 49 16.50 -3.13 -13.91
C THR A 49 17.11 -4.39 -13.32
N GLU A 50 17.98 -4.26 -12.32
CA GLU A 50 18.57 -5.39 -11.61
C GLU A 50 17.53 -6.00 -10.66
N LYS A 51 17.55 -7.34 -10.58
CA LYS A 51 16.72 -8.09 -9.66
C LYS A 51 17.45 -8.27 -8.33
N ASN A 52 16.77 -7.97 -7.25
CA ASN A 52 17.22 -8.36 -5.92
C ASN A 52 17.11 -9.88 -5.75
N GLU A 53 18.07 -10.49 -5.07
CA GLU A 53 18.09 -11.95 -4.88
C GLU A 53 16.93 -12.44 -3.98
N CYS A 54 16.40 -11.62 -3.09
CA CYS A 54 15.27 -11.90 -2.20
C CYS A 54 15.41 -13.24 -1.44
N ILE A 55 16.62 -13.60 -0.99
CA ILE A 55 16.97 -14.92 -0.43
C ILE A 55 16.03 -15.37 0.71
N GLY A 56 15.45 -14.44 1.45
CA GLY A 56 14.54 -14.76 2.56
C GLY A 56 13.07 -14.95 2.15
N LEU A 57 12.73 -14.80 0.86
CA LEU A 57 11.37 -14.87 0.35
C LEU A 57 11.20 -16.05 -0.60
N ASP A 58 10.17 -16.84 -0.35
CA ASP A 58 9.75 -17.90 -1.28
C ASP A 58 8.83 -17.28 -2.36
N LEU A 59 9.43 -16.82 -3.45
CA LEU A 59 8.74 -16.23 -4.60
C LEU A 59 8.42 -17.29 -5.67
N ASP A 60 7.98 -18.47 -5.31
CA ASP A 60 7.66 -19.55 -6.24
C ASP A 60 6.72 -19.09 -7.37
N VAL A 61 7.34 -18.56 -8.44
CA VAL A 61 6.64 -17.93 -9.57
C VAL A 61 5.79 -18.94 -10.31
N ASP A 62 6.28 -20.16 -10.48
CA ASP A 62 5.56 -21.21 -11.20
C ASP A 62 4.27 -21.59 -10.44
N LYS A 63 4.35 -21.69 -9.13
CA LYS A 63 3.21 -21.95 -8.27
C LYS A 63 2.20 -20.80 -8.27
N GLN A 64 2.68 -19.55 -8.27
CA GLN A 64 1.82 -18.36 -8.38
C GLN A 64 1.09 -18.35 -9.72
N LEU A 65 1.78 -18.59 -10.85
CA LEU A 65 1.18 -18.63 -12.17
C LEU A 65 0.15 -19.77 -12.27
N HIS A 66 0.50 -20.96 -11.78
CA HIS A 66 -0.42 -22.08 -11.74
C HIS A 66 -1.69 -21.74 -10.95
N PHE A 67 -1.57 -21.11 -9.78
CA PHE A 67 -2.72 -20.70 -8.97
C PHE A 67 -3.60 -19.67 -9.71
N ILE A 68 -3.00 -18.71 -10.41
CA ILE A 68 -3.75 -17.75 -11.23
C ILE A 68 -4.52 -18.47 -12.35
N GLU A 69 -3.85 -19.40 -13.04
CA GLU A 69 -4.42 -20.11 -14.17
C GLU A 69 -5.53 -21.11 -13.78
N THR A 70 -5.41 -21.76 -12.63
CA THR A 70 -6.36 -22.81 -12.22
C THR A 70 -7.47 -22.30 -11.30
N GLU A 71 -7.15 -21.46 -10.33
CA GLU A 71 -8.09 -21.04 -9.30
C GLU A 71 -8.72 -19.68 -9.60
N LEU A 72 -7.90 -18.68 -10.02
CA LEU A 72 -8.40 -17.31 -10.17
C LEU A 72 -9.03 -17.05 -11.54
N SER A 73 -8.55 -17.71 -12.60
CA SER A 73 -9.05 -17.48 -13.97
C SER A 73 -10.54 -17.76 -14.14
N VAL A 74 -11.13 -18.59 -13.30
CA VAL A 74 -12.58 -18.92 -13.33
C VAL A 74 -13.46 -17.68 -13.13
N PHE A 75 -12.94 -16.65 -12.48
CA PHE A 75 -13.66 -15.40 -12.20
C PHE A 75 -13.52 -14.34 -13.31
N ILE A 76 -12.74 -14.60 -14.39
CA ILE A 76 -12.46 -13.59 -15.41
C ILE A 76 -13.70 -13.13 -16.17
N ASN A 77 -14.67 -14.03 -16.38
CA ASN A 77 -15.88 -13.73 -17.13
C ASN A 77 -16.95 -12.99 -16.30
N GLU A 78 -16.87 -13.04 -14.99
CA GLU A 78 -17.78 -12.29 -14.11
C GLU A 78 -17.20 -10.92 -13.71
N TYR A 79 -15.86 -10.77 -13.78
CA TYR A 79 -15.20 -9.54 -13.40
C TYR A 79 -15.45 -8.42 -14.41
N THR A 80 -15.97 -7.32 -13.95
CA THR A 80 -16.11 -6.10 -14.74
C THR A 80 -15.18 -5.04 -14.17
N PRO A 81 -14.09 -4.67 -14.89
CA PRO A 81 -13.18 -3.67 -14.39
C PRO A 81 -13.89 -2.33 -14.20
N PRO A 82 -13.75 -1.68 -13.03
CA PRO A 82 -14.30 -0.36 -12.82
C PRO A 82 -13.62 0.66 -13.73
N ILE A 83 -14.33 1.71 -14.13
CA ILE A 83 -13.81 2.80 -14.98
C ILE A 83 -13.03 3.78 -14.08
N ASN A 84 -11.86 4.24 -14.52
CA ASN A 84 -10.98 5.22 -13.84
C ASN A 84 -10.44 4.74 -12.49
N GLN A 85 -9.38 3.94 -12.52
CA GLN A 85 -8.87 3.23 -11.35
C GLN A 85 -7.50 3.74 -10.89
N GLY A 86 -7.31 3.73 -9.56
CA GLY A 86 -5.98 3.81 -8.94
C GLY A 86 -5.16 2.51 -9.10
N LEU A 87 -5.82 1.35 -9.33
CA LEU A 87 -5.19 0.05 -9.53
C LEU A 87 -5.08 -0.29 -11.02
N SER A 88 -4.05 -1.07 -11.40
CA SER A 88 -3.98 -1.65 -12.74
C SER A 88 -5.12 -2.67 -12.97
N GLN A 89 -5.36 -3.03 -14.23
CA GLN A 89 -6.39 -4.03 -14.55
C GLN A 89 -6.05 -5.40 -13.94
N VAL A 90 -4.77 -5.75 -13.90
CA VAL A 90 -4.31 -7.02 -13.32
C VAL A 90 -4.48 -7.01 -11.80
N ASP A 91 -3.98 -5.97 -11.12
CA ASP A 91 -4.08 -5.86 -9.66
C ASP A 91 -5.53 -5.87 -9.20
N SER A 92 -6.39 -5.14 -9.90
CA SER A 92 -7.80 -5.08 -9.59
C SER A 92 -8.51 -6.43 -9.82
N PHE A 93 -8.13 -7.16 -10.88
CA PHE A 93 -8.64 -8.52 -11.10
C PHE A 93 -8.16 -9.50 -10.03
N ILE A 94 -6.89 -9.47 -9.68
CA ILE A 94 -6.33 -10.35 -8.64
C ILE A 94 -7.00 -10.08 -7.29
N LEU A 95 -7.17 -8.82 -6.89
CA LEU A 95 -7.90 -8.47 -5.66
C LEU A 95 -9.33 -9.04 -5.68
N TYR A 96 -10.06 -8.82 -6.78
CA TYR A 96 -11.40 -9.33 -6.96
C TYR A 96 -11.44 -10.86 -6.84
N ALA A 97 -10.63 -11.54 -7.65
CA ALA A 97 -10.62 -13.00 -7.74
C ALA A 97 -10.17 -13.67 -6.43
N MET A 98 -9.20 -13.09 -5.72
CA MET A 98 -8.78 -13.56 -4.39
C MET A 98 -9.92 -13.50 -3.37
N ILE A 99 -10.69 -12.42 -3.35
CA ILE A 99 -11.86 -12.30 -2.46
C ILE A 99 -12.95 -13.29 -2.86
N ARG A 100 -13.16 -13.50 -4.15
CA ARG A 100 -14.13 -14.48 -4.67
C ARG A 100 -13.74 -15.91 -4.29
N ASP A 101 -12.49 -16.28 -4.47
CA ASP A 101 -11.98 -17.62 -4.18
C ASP A 101 -11.96 -17.90 -2.67
N LYS A 102 -11.40 -16.99 -1.89
CA LYS A 102 -11.20 -17.23 -0.46
C LYS A 102 -12.44 -17.04 0.41
N LYS A 103 -13.45 -16.31 -0.08
CA LYS A 103 -14.73 -16.06 0.62
C LYS A 103 -14.54 -15.70 2.08
N PRO A 104 -13.80 -14.60 2.36
CA PRO A 104 -13.46 -14.24 3.74
C PRO A 104 -14.71 -13.92 4.56
N ASN A 105 -14.68 -14.24 5.87
CA ASN A 105 -15.67 -13.74 6.81
C ASN A 105 -15.35 -12.35 7.33
N ILE A 106 -14.03 -12.01 7.37
CA ILE A 106 -13.54 -10.71 7.82
C ILE A 106 -12.47 -10.22 6.84
N LEU A 107 -12.79 -9.13 6.15
CA LEU A 107 -11.86 -8.38 5.29
C LEU A 107 -11.56 -7.04 5.95
N ILE A 108 -10.29 -6.70 6.06
CA ILE A 108 -9.84 -5.38 6.52
C ILE A 108 -8.99 -4.75 5.43
N GLU A 109 -9.27 -3.49 5.12
CA GLU A 109 -8.53 -2.68 4.14
C GLU A 109 -7.90 -1.49 4.85
N ILE A 110 -6.60 -1.32 4.70
CA ILE A 110 -5.84 -0.16 5.15
C ILE A 110 -5.51 0.69 3.94
N GLY A 111 -5.96 1.96 3.96
CA GLY A 111 -6.06 2.76 2.76
C GLY A 111 -7.32 2.41 1.97
N SER A 112 -8.14 3.37 1.63
CA SER A 112 -9.39 3.10 0.92
C SER A 112 -9.57 3.99 -0.30
N GLY A 113 -10.12 3.40 -1.34
CA GLY A 113 -10.30 4.08 -2.61
C GLY A 113 -11.04 3.23 -3.62
N ASP A 114 -10.46 3.13 -4.81
CA ASP A 114 -11.05 2.32 -5.87
C ASP A 114 -10.94 0.81 -5.57
N SER A 115 -9.94 0.37 -4.81
CA SER A 115 -9.82 -0.98 -4.22
C SER A 115 -11.04 -1.38 -3.40
N THR A 116 -11.58 -0.46 -2.61
CA THR A 116 -12.80 -0.68 -1.82
C THR A 116 -14.00 -1.03 -2.71
N LYS A 117 -14.14 -0.41 -3.88
CA LYS A 117 -15.24 -0.72 -4.82
C LYS A 117 -15.09 -2.13 -5.38
N ILE A 118 -13.85 -2.53 -5.69
CA ILE A 118 -13.53 -3.87 -6.20
C ILE A 118 -13.87 -4.91 -5.14
N SER A 119 -13.42 -4.68 -3.90
CA SER A 119 -13.70 -5.54 -2.76
C SER A 119 -15.21 -5.67 -2.52
N LEU A 120 -15.95 -4.56 -2.53
CA LEU A 120 -17.41 -4.58 -2.38
C LEU A 120 -18.10 -5.34 -3.52
N ALA A 121 -17.62 -5.22 -4.76
CA ALA A 121 -18.16 -5.97 -5.89
C ALA A 121 -17.97 -7.48 -5.71
N ALA A 122 -16.76 -7.92 -5.37
CA ALA A 122 -16.47 -9.34 -5.09
C ALA A 122 -17.29 -9.88 -3.93
N LEU A 123 -17.40 -9.13 -2.84
CA LEU A 123 -18.19 -9.51 -1.67
C LEU A 123 -19.70 -9.58 -1.98
N SER A 124 -20.19 -8.73 -2.87
CA SER A 124 -21.59 -8.79 -3.34
C SER A 124 -21.89 -10.09 -4.08
N GLU A 125 -20.96 -10.58 -4.89
CA GLU A 125 -21.12 -11.89 -5.56
C GLU A 125 -21.06 -13.03 -4.53
N ASN A 126 -20.14 -12.96 -3.57
CA ASN A 126 -20.09 -13.96 -2.48
C ASN A 126 -21.38 -13.98 -1.65
N GLU A 127 -21.98 -12.81 -1.37
CA GLU A 127 -23.25 -12.72 -0.63
C GLU A 127 -24.40 -13.39 -1.38
N LYS A 128 -24.46 -13.29 -2.73
CA LYS A 128 -25.45 -14.02 -3.55
C LYS A 128 -25.31 -15.54 -3.43
N GLU A 129 -24.09 -16.03 -3.16
CA GLU A 129 -23.78 -17.43 -2.93
C GLU A 129 -23.93 -17.85 -1.44
N GLY A 130 -24.40 -16.93 -0.58
CA GLY A 130 -24.66 -17.19 0.84
C GLY A 130 -23.46 -16.91 1.78
N HIS A 131 -22.37 -16.32 1.27
CA HIS A 131 -21.18 -15.99 2.08
C HIS A 131 -21.16 -14.51 2.46
N ILE A 132 -21.39 -14.24 3.75
CA ILE A 132 -21.42 -12.88 4.29
C ILE A 132 -20.05 -12.53 4.88
N CYS A 133 -19.50 -11.39 4.48
CA CYS A 133 -18.24 -10.85 4.99
C CYS A 133 -18.46 -9.54 5.74
N ASN A 134 -17.84 -9.42 6.90
CA ASN A 134 -17.68 -8.12 7.58
C ASN A 134 -16.48 -7.39 7.00
N PHE A 135 -16.73 -6.34 6.26
CA PHE A 135 -15.69 -5.55 5.60
C PHE A 135 -15.45 -4.22 6.33
N THR A 136 -14.22 -3.99 6.77
CA THR A 136 -13.82 -2.73 7.40
C THR A 136 -12.73 -2.06 6.57
N ALA A 137 -12.97 -0.84 6.13
CA ALA A 137 -11.97 0.02 5.49
C ALA A 137 -11.53 1.11 6.48
N ILE A 138 -10.22 1.37 6.53
CA ILE A 138 -9.59 2.36 7.42
C ILE A 138 -8.89 3.39 6.56
N GLU A 139 -9.35 4.66 6.63
CA GLU A 139 -8.83 5.74 5.79
C GLU A 139 -9.00 7.09 6.52
N PRO A 140 -7.91 7.83 6.77
CA PRO A 140 -8.01 9.12 7.45
C PRO A 140 -8.66 10.23 6.60
N TYR A 141 -8.64 10.10 5.27
CA TYR A 141 -9.12 11.13 4.33
C TYR A 141 -9.99 10.53 3.22
N PRO A 142 -11.08 9.83 3.57
CA PRO A 142 -11.86 9.04 2.61
C PRO A 142 -12.51 9.92 1.55
N LYS A 143 -12.52 9.40 0.32
CA LYS A 143 -13.32 10.00 -0.77
C LYS A 143 -14.80 9.98 -0.39
N THR A 144 -15.54 11.01 -0.80
CA THR A 144 -16.93 11.23 -0.39
C THR A 144 -17.83 10.03 -0.65
N TYR A 145 -17.67 9.36 -1.80
CA TYR A 145 -18.52 8.22 -2.16
C TYR A 145 -18.41 7.03 -1.19
N LEU A 146 -17.29 6.89 -0.47
CA LEU A 146 -17.12 5.82 0.53
C LEU A 146 -18.02 6.02 1.75
N LYS A 147 -18.34 7.28 2.07
CA LYS A 147 -19.26 7.63 3.15
C LYS A 147 -20.73 7.32 2.81
N ASP A 148 -21.03 7.22 1.51
CA ASP A 148 -22.37 6.97 1.01
C ASP A 148 -22.65 5.48 0.75
N VAL A 149 -21.67 4.59 0.98
CA VAL A 149 -21.82 3.14 0.80
C VAL A 149 -22.90 2.61 1.75
N LYS A 150 -23.98 2.11 1.17
CA LYS A 150 -25.10 1.52 1.91
C LYS A 150 -25.00 -0.01 1.90
N ASN A 151 -24.06 -0.54 2.65
CA ASN A 151 -23.94 -1.97 2.88
C ASN A 151 -23.85 -2.21 4.39
N LYS A 152 -24.76 -3.00 4.95
CA LYS A 152 -24.83 -3.28 6.40
C LYS A 152 -23.58 -3.97 6.97
N ASN A 153 -22.85 -4.66 6.11
CA ASN A 153 -21.63 -5.41 6.45
C ASN A 153 -20.36 -4.61 6.16
N PHE A 154 -20.47 -3.37 5.63
CA PHE A 154 -19.35 -2.46 5.37
C PHE A 154 -19.25 -1.41 6.46
N LYS A 155 -18.03 -1.18 6.94
CA LYS A 155 -17.71 -0.15 7.92
C LYS A 155 -16.51 0.67 7.47
N LEU A 156 -16.69 1.98 7.32
CA LEU A 156 -15.58 2.92 7.13
C LEU A 156 -15.16 3.49 8.49
N ILE A 157 -13.85 3.40 8.78
CA ILE A 157 -13.22 4.04 9.94
C ILE A 157 -12.41 5.24 9.44
N GLU A 158 -12.94 6.43 9.61
CA GLU A 158 -12.29 7.69 9.24
C GLU A 158 -11.30 8.12 10.32
N ASN A 159 -10.15 7.44 10.34
CA ASN A 159 -9.08 7.72 11.31
C ASN A 159 -7.72 7.23 10.78
N LYS A 160 -6.64 7.76 11.37
CA LYS A 160 -5.30 7.23 11.16
C LYS A 160 -5.21 5.81 11.73
N LEU A 161 -4.51 4.93 11.02
CA LEU A 161 -4.35 3.53 11.37
C LEU A 161 -3.89 3.33 12.83
N GLN A 162 -2.92 4.13 13.29
CA GLN A 162 -2.35 4.07 14.64
C GLN A 162 -3.34 4.45 15.76
N LYS A 163 -4.56 4.89 15.40
CA LYS A 163 -5.65 5.22 16.34
C LYS A 163 -6.79 4.19 16.33
N VAL A 164 -6.67 3.19 15.49
CA VAL A 164 -7.63 2.08 15.43
C VAL A 164 -7.22 1.03 16.47
N ASP A 165 -8.21 0.44 17.12
CA ASP A 165 -8.00 -0.65 18.07
C ASP A 165 -7.36 -1.84 17.35
N ILE A 166 -6.16 -2.20 17.78
CA ILE A 166 -5.32 -3.22 17.14
C ILE A 166 -5.93 -4.63 17.21
N GLU A 167 -6.74 -4.90 18.21
CA GLU A 167 -7.39 -6.22 18.37
C GLU A 167 -8.36 -6.55 17.22
N LYS A 168 -8.82 -5.54 16.48
CA LYS A 168 -9.68 -5.75 15.31
C LYS A 168 -9.01 -6.56 14.21
N PHE A 169 -7.68 -6.50 14.11
CA PHE A 169 -6.93 -7.15 13.05
C PHE A 169 -6.71 -8.65 13.30
N SER A 170 -6.71 -9.08 14.56
CA SER A 170 -6.35 -10.45 14.95
C SER A 170 -7.21 -11.53 14.27
N GLN A 171 -8.44 -11.21 13.89
CA GLN A 171 -9.38 -12.16 13.27
C GLN A 171 -9.54 -11.99 11.77
N ALA A 172 -8.79 -11.09 11.13
CA ALA A 172 -8.87 -10.89 9.67
C ALA A 172 -8.54 -12.19 8.92
N ASP A 173 -9.36 -12.51 7.91
CA ASP A 173 -9.08 -13.57 6.95
C ASP A 173 -8.22 -13.02 5.82
N ILE A 174 -8.52 -11.79 5.39
CA ILE A 174 -7.73 -11.02 4.42
C ILE A 174 -7.47 -9.64 5.00
N LEU A 175 -6.20 -9.23 4.97
CA LEU A 175 -5.75 -7.87 5.23
C LEU A 175 -5.18 -7.30 3.92
N PHE A 176 -5.86 -6.32 3.33
CA PHE A 176 -5.38 -5.57 2.17
C PHE A 176 -4.75 -4.26 2.64
N ILE A 177 -3.53 -3.98 2.18
CA ILE A 177 -2.73 -2.82 2.57
C ILE A 177 -2.36 -2.00 1.33
N ASP A 178 -2.84 -0.77 1.28
CA ASP A 178 -2.54 0.24 0.27
C ASP A 178 -2.41 1.60 0.98
N SER A 179 -1.37 1.73 1.80
CA SER A 179 -1.21 2.81 2.77
C SER A 179 -0.30 3.95 2.23
N SER A 180 0.62 4.47 3.05
CA SER A 180 1.50 5.57 2.61
C SER A 180 2.76 5.11 1.87
N HIS A 181 3.07 3.83 1.83
CA HIS A 181 4.25 3.20 1.23
C HIS A 181 5.60 3.71 1.78
N VAL A 182 5.59 4.44 2.90
CA VAL A 182 6.81 5.05 3.45
C VAL A 182 7.01 4.68 4.91
N SER A 183 8.03 3.84 5.15
CA SER A 183 8.55 3.60 6.49
C SER A 183 9.27 4.85 7.00
N LYS A 184 8.71 5.48 8.02
CA LYS A 184 9.24 6.67 8.72
C LYS A 184 8.77 6.70 10.16
N ILE A 185 9.32 7.59 10.98
CA ILE A 185 8.93 7.74 12.39
C ILE A 185 7.42 7.98 12.50
N GLY A 186 6.71 7.05 13.15
CA GLY A 186 5.27 7.11 13.36
C GLY A 186 4.41 6.82 12.13
N SER A 187 4.98 6.17 11.09
CA SER A 187 4.21 5.79 9.90
C SER A 187 3.24 4.65 10.15
N ASP A 188 2.26 4.54 9.28
CA ASP A 188 1.38 3.41 9.10
C ASP A 188 2.16 2.13 8.74
N VAL A 189 3.06 2.19 7.76
CA VAL A 189 3.90 1.07 7.33
C VAL A 189 4.64 0.40 8.50
N ASN A 190 5.27 1.19 9.40
CA ASN A 190 5.92 0.62 10.57
C ASN A 190 4.91 -0.05 11.51
N TYR A 191 3.73 0.53 11.68
CA TYR A 191 2.69 -0.01 12.54
C TYR A 191 2.08 -1.29 11.95
N GLU A 192 1.93 -1.35 10.63
CA GLU A 192 1.47 -2.54 9.90
C GLU A 192 2.42 -3.71 10.10
N ILE A 193 3.72 -3.49 9.80
CA ILE A 193 4.72 -4.56 9.82
C ILE A 193 5.05 -5.01 11.25
N LEU A 194 5.21 -4.07 12.19
CA LEU A 194 5.72 -4.38 13.52
C LEU A 194 4.63 -4.73 14.54
N ASP A 195 3.43 -4.21 14.34
CA ASP A 195 2.35 -4.35 15.32
C ASP A 195 1.15 -5.15 14.81
N ILE A 196 0.67 -4.91 13.58
CA ILE A 196 -0.55 -5.53 13.06
C ILE A 196 -0.27 -6.95 12.56
N VAL A 197 0.66 -7.10 11.60
CA VAL A 197 0.93 -8.39 10.94
C VAL A 197 1.29 -9.50 11.92
N PRO A 198 2.15 -9.27 12.94
CA PRO A 198 2.46 -10.31 13.93
C PRO A 198 1.28 -10.78 14.78
N ARG A 199 0.17 -10.04 14.78
CA ARG A 199 -1.06 -10.39 15.54
C ARG A 199 -2.11 -11.09 14.71
N LEU A 200 -1.92 -11.21 13.42
CA LEU A 200 -2.88 -11.90 12.56
C LEU A 200 -2.95 -13.38 12.93
N LYS A 201 -4.13 -13.95 12.78
CA LYS A 201 -4.32 -15.39 12.97
C LYS A 201 -3.56 -16.19 11.92
N VAL A 202 -3.22 -17.42 12.26
CA VAL A 202 -2.62 -18.37 11.30
C VAL A 202 -3.58 -18.59 10.12
N GLY A 203 -3.05 -18.53 8.91
CA GLY A 203 -3.81 -18.66 7.67
C GLY A 203 -4.43 -17.37 7.15
N ALA A 204 -4.26 -16.24 7.84
CA ALA A 204 -4.62 -14.94 7.28
C ALA A 204 -3.81 -14.65 6.02
N ILE A 205 -4.45 -14.04 5.03
CA ILE A 205 -3.81 -13.58 3.79
C ILE A 205 -3.52 -12.09 3.93
N VAL A 206 -2.29 -11.69 3.66
CA VAL A 206 -1.90 -10.28 3.61
C VAL A 206 -1.58 -9.92 2.17
N HIS A 207 -2.27 -8.92 1.65
CA HIS A 207 -2.04 -8.37 0.32
C HIS A 207 -1.47 -6.95 0.47
N TRP A 208 -0.18 -6.78 0.21
CA TRP A 208 0.44 -5.47 0.05
C TRP A 208 0.36 -5.03 -1.40
N HIS A 209 -0.24 -3.87 -1.64
CA HIS A 209 -0.28 -3.24 -2.95
C HIS A 209 1.02 -2.47 -3.22
N ASP A 210 1.35 -2.26 -4.51
CA ASP A 210 2.52 -1.48 -4.97
C ASP A 210 3.89 -1.99 -4.45
N ILE A 211 4.02 -3.30 -4.22
CA ILE A 211 5.30 -3.94 -3.90
C ILE A 211 5.93 -4.47 -5.18
N MET A 212 7.13 -3.98 -5.53
CA MET A 212 7.79 -4.24 -6.82
C MET A 212 8.82 -5.37 -6.77
N ILE A 213 8.94 -6.09 -5.64
CA ILE A 213 9.88 -7.21 -5.47
C ILE A 213 9.76 -8.20 -6.66
N PRO A 214 10.87 -8.60 -7.28
CA PRO A 214 12.27 -8.45 -6.88
C PRO A 214 12.97 -7.18 -7.39
N PHE A 215 12.27 -6.22 -7.95
CA PHE A 215 12.82 -4.98 -8.45
C PHE A 215 12.62 -3.83 -7.47
N ASP A 216 13.38 -2.75 -7.65
CA ASP A 216 13.10 -1.47 -7.01
C ASP A 216 11.87 -0.77 -7.62
N TYR A 217 11.41 0.28 -6.97
CA TYR A 217 10.30 1.10 -7.46
C TYR A 217 10.61 1.75 -8.82
N HIS A 218 9.58 1.97 -9.63
CA HIS A 218 9.72 2.50 -10.98
C HIS A 218 10.43 3.86 -10.99
N LYS A 219 11.44 3.99 -11.86
CA LYS A 219 12.18 5.24 -12.09
C LYS A 219 11.27 6.44 -12.33
N ALA A 220 10.20 6.26 -13.11
CA ALA A 220 9.23 7.30 -13.41
C ALA A 220 8.53 7.87 -12.16
N TRP A 221 8.28 7.06 -11.14
CA TRP A 221 7.68 7.50 -9.88
C TRP A 221 8.61 8.43 -9.10
N ILE A 222 9.91 8.15 -9.16
CA ILE A 222 10.93 8.99 -8.53
C ILE A 222 11.12 10.30 -9.31
N GLU A 223 11.28 10.23 -10.64
CA GLU A 223 11.60 11.39 -11.48
C GLU A 223 10.42 12.35 -11.64
N SER A 224 9.20 11.86 -11.78
CA SER A 224 8.00 12.68 -12.01
C SER A 224 7.23 13.02 -10.74
N GLY A 225 7.25 12.12 -9.72
CA GLY A 225 6.42 12.22 -8.53
C GLY A 225 7.19 12.49 -7.24
N ASN A 226 8.53 12.40 -7.24
CA ASN A 226 9.34 12.37 -6.02
C ASN A 226 8.83 11.32 -5.01
N MET A 227 8.35 10.18 -5.49
CA MET A 227 7.83 9.07 -4.69
C MET A 227 9.01 8.21 -4.23
N PHE A 228 9.58 8.53 -3.08
CA PHE A 228 10.67 7.77 -2.48
C PHE A 228 10.11 6.73 -1.51
N TRP A 229 9.30 5.84 -2.06
CA TRP A 229 8.69 4.75 -1.31
C TRP A 229 9.75 3.72 -0.89
N ASN A 230 9.52 3.07 0.22
CA ASN A 230 10.49 2.14 0.80
C ASN A 230 9.82 0.99 1.58
N GLU A 231 8.55 0.74 1.33
CA GLU A 231 7.79 -0.35 1.96
C GLU A 231 8.26 -1.73 1.49
N SER A 232 8.81 -1.83 0.27
CA SER A 232 9.34 -3.08 -0.29
C SER A 232 10.58 -3.62 0.46
N TYR A 233 11.22 -2.83 1.32
CA TYR A 233 12.43 -3.21 2.06
C TYR A 233 12.10 -3.57 3.50
#